data_1f676ca82d0d235216a7d56c8eb79f30
#
_entry.id   1f676ca82d0d235216a7d56c8eb79f30
#
_cell.length_a   1.000
_cell.length_b   1.000
_cell.length_c   1.000
_cell.angle_alpha   90.00
_cell.angle_beta   90.00
_cell.angle_gamma   90.00
#
_symmetry.space_group_name_H-M   'P 1'
#
loop_
_entity.id
_entity.type
_entity.pdbx_description
1 polymer ?
#
loop_
_entity_poly.entity_id
_entity_poly.type
_entity_poly.pdbx_seq_one_letter_code
_entity_poly.pdbx_strand_id
1 'polypeptide(L)'
;VNRTTERSARAIDGAPAIEVKHAYKVFGRRPKDVVKRLKQGISREELRSQGTAAVIDAGFEVRAGEIFVVMGLSGSGKSTLIRMLNGLNPTTEGSIKVNGSEVVGRSAAELRELRRDHMSMVFQHFALLPHRSVLDNVAYGLELQGVSTAERQERARGWLERVGLAGWERSLPGELSGGMQQRVGIARALAADTDILLMDEAFSALDPLIRREMQEQLVELQQELGKTIVFITHDLNEAMFLGDRIAVMRDGRIVQVGTPNDILTDPANDYVAQFVQD
;
A
#
# COMPACT_ATOMS: atom_id res chain seq x y z
N VAL A 1 3.66 -24.77 -10.65
CA VAL A 1 3.22 -24.69 -12.04
C VAL A 1 1.70 -24.80 -12.02
N ASN A 2 0.93 -23.86 -12.49
CA ASN A 2 -0.55 -23.81 -12.64
C ASN A 2 -1.39 -23.06 -11.58
N ARG A 3 -0.86 -22.14 -10.79
CA ARG A 3 -1.71 -21.26 -9.95
C ARG A 3 -2.14 -19.95 -10.62
N THR A 4 -1.50 -19.55 -11.72
CA THR A 4 -1.74 -18.27 -12.41
C THR A 4 -3.02 -18.25 -13.25
N THR A 5 -3.53 -19.42 -13.65
CA THR A 5 -4.69 -19.52 -14.59
C THR A 5 -6.04 -19.51 -13.89
N GLU A 6 -6.13 -19.84 -12.60
CA GLU A 6 -7.41 -19.86 -11.87
C GLU A 6 -7.77 -18.52 -11.18
N ARG A 7 -6.78 -17.65 -10.99
CA ARG A 7 -7.00 -16.30 -10.40
C ARG A 7 -7.76 -15.34 -11.34
N SER A 8 -7.67 -15.56 -12.65
CA SER A 8 -8.21 -14.66 -13.69
C SER A 8 -9.74 -14.63 -13.82
N ALA A 9 -10.48 -15.43 -13.06
CA ALA A 9 -11.91 -15.66 -13.31
C ALA A 9 -12.89 -15.02 -12.32
N ARG A 10 -12.44 -14.19 -11.38
CA ARG A 10 -13.34 -13.36 -10.56
C ARG A 10 -13.38 -11.94 -11.10
N ALA A 11 -14.06 -11.73 -12.22
CA ALA A 11 -14.54 -10.42 -12.60
C ALA A 11 -15.59 -10.00 -11.56
N ILE A 12 -15.18 -9.18 -10.59
CA ILE A 12 -16.12 -8.53 -9.68
C ILE A 12 -16.73 -7.38 -10.46
N ASP A 13 -17.95 -7.57 -10.92
CA ASP A 13 -18.80 -6.56 -11.52
C ASP A 13 -19.24 -5.58 -10.41
N GLY A 14 -18.42 -4.57 -10.13
CA GLY A 14 -18.66 -3.58 -9.08
C GLY A 14 -17.82 -2.32 -9.26
N ALA A 15 -18.25 -1.22 -8.63
CA ALA A 15 -17.47 -0.01 -8.56
C ALA A 15 -16.06 -0.29 -7.97
N PRO A 16 -15.00 0.39 -8.46
CA PRO A 16 -13.64 0.17 -7.95
C PRO A 16 -13.56 0.55 -6.46
N ALA A 17 -12.80 -0.24 -5.69
CA ALA A 17 -12.51 0.10 -4.29
C ALA A 17 -11.68 1.38 -4.18
N ILE A 18 -10.77 1.59 -5.13
CA ILE A 18 -9.98 2.82 -5.25
C ILE A 18 -10.01 3.27 -6.71
N GLU A 19 -10.29 4.55 -6.94
CA GLU A 19 -10.21 5.21 -8.25
C GLU A 19 -9.29 6.42 -8.15
N VAL A 20 -8.27 6.48 -9.01
CA VAL A 20 -7.32 7.59 -9.09
C VAL A 20 -7.40 8.19 -10.48
N LYS A 21 -7.65 9.51 -10.58
CA LYS A 21 -7.77 10.24 -11.85
C LYS A 21 -6.93 11.50 -11.83
N HIS A 22 -6.00 11.58 -12.77
CA HIS A 22 -5.15 12.75 -12.99
C HIS A 22 -4.54 13.30 -11.70
N ALA A 23 -4.05 12.39 -10.83
CA ALA A 23 -3.52 12.75 -9.53
C ALA A 23 -2.09 13.26 -9.63
N TYR A 24 -1.86 14.43 -9.01
CA TYR A 24 -0.55 15.06 -8.91
C TYR A 24 -0.19 15.30 -7.46
N LYS A 25 1.08 15.05 -7.13
CA LYS A 25 1.68 15.46 -5.86
C LYS A 25 2.99 16.17 -6.09
N VAL A 26 3.03 17.42 -5.71
CA VAL A 26 4.23 18.26 -5.73
C VAL A 26 4.50 18.78 -4.32
N PHE A 27 5.73 18.58 -3.87
CA PHE A 27 6.24 19.18 -2.64
C PHE A 27 6.97 20.49 -2.98
N GLY A 28 6.67 21.57 -2.30
CA GLY A 28 7.27 22.89 -2.55
C GLY A 28 6.35 24.04 -2.15
N ARG A 29 6.81 25.25 -2.38
CA ARG A 29 6.08 26.46 -1.97
C ARG A 29 4.86 26.78 -2.86
N ARG A 30 4.94 26.46 -4.16
CA ARG A 30 3.89 26.73 -5.15
C ARG A 30 3.55 25.48 -5.95
N PRO A 31 3.00 24.43 -5.32
CA PRO A 31 2.82 23.14 -5.96
C PRO A 31 1.88 23.19 -7.17
N LYS A 32 0.83 24.01 -7.14
CA LYS A 32 -0.13 24.17 -8.26
C LYS A 32 0.51 24.82 -9.49
N ASP A 33 1.44 25.76 -9.32
CA ASP A 33 2.15 26.38 -10.44
C ASP A 33 3.05 25.35 -11.13
N VAL A 34 3.70 24.48 -10.36
CA VAL A 34 4.50 23.37 -10.89
C VAL A 34 3.63 22.39 -11.67
N VAL A 35 2.45 22.00 -11.16
CA VAL A 35 1.49 21.16 -11.89
C VAL A 35 1.10 21.81 -13.22
N LYS A 36 0.77 23.10 -13.23
CA LYS A 36 0.42 23.83 -14.46
C LYS A 36 1.52 23.77 -15.51
N ARG A 37 2.78 23.92 -15.10
CA ARG A 37 3.95 23.85 -15.99
C ARG A 37 4.22 22.42 -16.48
N LEU A 38 4.04 21.39 -15.63
CA LEU A 38 4.11 19.99 -16.04
C LEU A 38 3.08 19.68 -17.13
N LYS A 39 1.85 20.19 -17.01
CA LYS A 39 0.80 20.06 -18.03
C LYS A 39 1.12 20.77 -19.35
N GLN A 40 1.98 21.78 -19.32
CA GLN A 40 2.51 22.48 -20.52
C GLN A 40 3.70 21.73 -21.17
N GLY A 41 4.08 20.56 -20.63
CA GLY A 41 5.16 19.75 -21.18
C GLY A 41 6.57 20.07 -20.67
N ILE A 42 6.67 20.96 -19.64
CA ILE A 42 7.97 21.22 -19.00
C ILE A 42 8.35 20.01 -18.17
N SER A 43 9.60 19.58 -18.26
CA SER A 43 10.05 18.36 -17.59
C SER A 43 10.13 18.52 -16.07
N ARG A 44 10.05 17.39 -15.37
CA ARG A 44 10.22 17.32 -13.92
C ARG A 44 11.60 17.86 -13.48
N GLU A 45 12.63 17.57 -14.25
CA GLU A 45 14.01 17.98 -14.00
C GLU A 45 14.17 19.50 -14.05
N GLU A 46 13.57 20.14 -15.06
CA GLU A 46 13.60 21.62 -15.22
C GLU A 46 12.86 22.32 -14.09
N LEU A 47 11.85 21.68 -13.51
CA LEU A 47 11.06 22.24 -12.41
C LEU A 47 11.61 21.95 -11.02
N ARG A 48 12.69 21.18 -10.90
CA ARG A 48 13.24 20.71 -9.63
C ARG A 48 13.58 21.84 -8.65
N SER A 49 13.99 22.99 -9.13
CA SER A 49 14.27 24.17 -8.29
C SER A 49 12.99 24.82 -7.69
N GLN A 50 11.82 24.55 -8.27
CA GLN A 50 10.54 25.14 -7.87
C GLN A 50 9.72 24.17 -6.99
N GLY A 51 10.01 22.88 -7.07
CA GLY A 51 9.34 21.86 -6.28
C GLY A 51 9.67 20.45 -6.74
N THR A 52 9.43 19.48 -5.86
CA THR A 52 9.62 18.06 -6.17
C THR A 52 8.30 17.46 -6.63
N ALA A 53 8.19 17.17 -7.92
CA ALA A 53 7.04 16.47 -8.47
C ALA A 53 7.19 14.96 -8.21
N ALA A 54 6.55 14.48 -7.16
CA ALA A 54 6.64 13.09 -6.71
C ALA A 54 5.66 12.17 -7.43
N VAL A 55 4.45 12.67 -7.75
CA VAL A 55 3.44 11.95 -8.53
C VAL A 55 2.93 12.88 -9.61
N ILE A 56 2.88 12.40 -10.85
CA ILE A 56 2.56 13.19 -12.04
C ILE A 56 1.52 12.44 -12.86
N ASP A 57 0.32 13.00 -12.94
CA ASP A 57 -0.78 12.51 -13.78
C ASP A 57 -1.10 11.00 -13.56
N ALA A 58 -1.09 10.56 -12.31
CA ALA A 58 -1.40 9.18 -12.01
C ALA A 58 -2.88 8.88 -12.23
N GLY A 59 -3.15 7.78 -12.94
CA GLY A 59 -4.51 7.29 -13.19
C GLY A 59 -4.52 5.77 -13.17
N PHE A 60 -5.37 5.18 -12.31
CA PHE A 60 -5.61 3.73 -12.22
C PHE A 60 -6.83 3.45 -11.35
N GLU A 61 -7.31 2.22 -11.43
CA GLU A 61 -8.38 1.72 -10.58
C GLU A 61 -7.93 0.43 -9.89
N VAL A 62 -8.33 0.27 -8.63
CA VAL A 62 -8.15 -0.96 -7.86
C VAL A 62 -9.51 -1.58 -7.64
N ARG A 63 -9.68 -2.82 -8.07
CA ARG A 63 -10.94 -3.56 -7.93
C ARG A 63 -11.09 -4.05 -6.50
N ALA A 64 -12.33 -4.17 -6.04
CA ALA A 64 -12.59 -4.79 -4.74
C ALA A 64 -12.09 -6.24 -4.72
N GLY A 65 -11.38 -6.61 -3.65
CA GLY A 65 -10.86 -7.96 -3.46
C GLY A 65 -9.66 -8.33 -4.33
N GLU A 66 -8.98 -7.38 -5.01
CA GLU A 66 -7.73 -7.66 -5.71
C GLU A 66 -6.50 -7.27 -4.88
N ILE A 67 -5.37 -7.90 -5.18
CA ILE A 67 -4.04 -7.43 -4.80
C ILE A 67 -3.48 -6.63 -5.97
N PHE A 68 -3.45 -5.31 -5.82
CA PHE A 68 -2.89 -4.38 -6.79
C PHE A 68 -1.49 -3.97 -6.36
N VAL A 69 -0.49 -4.29 -7.15
CA VAL A 69 0.91 -3.97 -6.84
C VAL A 69 1.34 -2.71 -7.58
N VAL A 70 2.01 -1.80 -6.88
CA VAL A 70 2.73 -0.68 -7.50
C VAL A 70 4.22 -0.94 -7.35
N MET A 71 4.93 -1.16 -8.46
CA MET A 71 6.35 -1.43 -8.48
C MET A 71 7.13 -0.35 -9.22
N GLY A 72 8.43 -0.27 -8.95
CA GLY A 72 9.34 0.68 -9.60
C GLY A 72 10.58 0.92 -8.75
N LEU A 73 11.60 1.56 -9.32
CA LEU A 73 12.85 1.86 -8.62
C LEU A 73 12.64 2.81 -7.43
N SER A 74 13.65 2.87 -6.56
CA SER A 74 13.66 3.84 -5.46
C SER A 74 13.52 5.28 -5.99
N GLY A 75 12.72 6.09 -5.32
CA GLY A 75 12.46 7.48 -5.73
C GLY A 75 11.47 7.65 -6.89
N SER A 76 10.83 6.59 -7.40
CA SER A 76 9.81 6.69 -8.45
C SER A 76 8.48 7.30 -8.00
N GLY A 77 8.27 7.47 -6.68
CA GLY A 77 7.07 8.10 -6.12
C GLY A 77 6.06 7.15 -5.48
N LYS A 78 6.33 5.84 -5.41
CA LYS A 78 5.41 4.80 -4.89
C LYS A 78 4.90 5.09 -3.48
N SER A 79 5.81 5.33 -2.53
CA SER A 79 5.43 5.61 -1.13
C SER A 79 4.66 6.93 -1.00
N THR A 80 4.91 7.90 -1.87
CA THR A 80 4.10 9.12 -1.95
C THR A 80 2.70 8.81 -2.45
N LEU A 81 2.59 8.01 -3.51
CA LEU A 81 1.32 7.63 -4.11
C LEU A 81 0.42 6.89 -3.10
N ILE A 82 0.95 5.87 -2.42
CA ILE A 82 0.14 5.10 -1.45
C ILE A 82 -0.36 5.98 -0.30
N ARG A 83 0.45 6.96 0.14
CA ARG A 83 0.05 7.92 1.18
C ARG A 83 -0.92 8.99 0.71
N MET A 84 -1.07 9.16 -0.60
CA MET A 84 -2.16 9.98 -1.16
C MET A 84 -3.50 9.25 -1.07
N LEU A 85 -3.51 7.91 -1.23
CA LEU A 85 -4.75 7.12 -1.21
C LEU A 85 -5.48 7.21 0.13
N ASN A 86 -4.77 7.34 1.25
CA ASN A 86 -5.33 7.49 2.59
C ASN A 86 -5.30 8.93 3.13
N GLY A 87 -4.95 9.89 2.28
CA GLY A 87 -4.90 11.31 2.64
C GLY A 87 -3.79 11.71 3.61
N LEU A 88 -2.78 10.86 3.86
CA LEU A 88 -1.59 11.24 4.63
C LEU A 88 -0.75 12.27 3.88
N ASN A 89 -0.64 12.14 2.56
CA ASN A 89 -0.09 13.16 1.67
C ASN A 89 -1.24 13.84 0.92
N PRO A 90 -1.54 15.12 1.21
CA PRO A 90 -2.57 15.83 0.48
C PRO A 90 -2.26 15.87 -1.03
N THR A 91 -3.22 15.51 -1.85
CA THR A 91 -3.13 15.56 -3.32
C THR A 91 -3.07 17.04 -3.76
N THR A 92 -2.14 17.38 -4.65
CA THR A 92 -2.01 18.74 -5.17
C THR A 92 -3.11 19.06 -6.17
N GLU A 93 -3.41 18.11 -7.06
CA GLU A 93 -4.49 18.21 -8.07
C GLU A 93 -4.92 16.80 -8.48
N GLY A 94 -6.15 16.66 -8.95
CA GLY A 94 -6.75 15.40 -9.37
C GLY A 94 -7.79 14.90 -8.38
N SER A 95 -8.25 13.65 -8.59
CA SER A 95 -9.28 12.99 -7.78
C SER A 95 -8.78 11.62 -7.31
N ILE A 96 -9.07 11.31 -6.07
CA ILE A 96 -8.87 9.99 -5.46
C ILE A 96 -10.15 9.63 -4.73
N LYS A 97 -10.78 8.52 -5.14
CA LYS A 97 -11.97 7.99 -4.48
C LYS A 97 -11.68 6.65 -3.83
N VAL A 98 -12.21 6.45 -2.64
CA VAL A 98 -12.19 5.21 -1.88
C VAL A 98 -13.63 4.81 -1.62
N ASN A 99 -14.02 3.61 -2.07
CA ASN A 99 -15.40 3.13 -2.01
C ASN A 99 -16.41 4.18 -2.53
N GLY A 100 -16.09 4.83 -3.65
CA GLY A 100 -16.89 5.87 -4.29
C GLY A 100 -16.84 7.25 -3.62
N SER A 101 -16.19 7.40 -2.48
CA SER A 101 -16.10 8.65 -1.72
C SER A 101 -14.79 9.39 -1.99
N GLU A 102 -14.88 10.67 -2.38
CA GLU A 102 -13.70 11.51 -2.66
C GLU A 102 -12.83 11.69 -1.41
N VAL A 103 -11.52 11.51 -1.54
CA VAL A 103 -10.52 11.71 -0.47
C VAL A 103 -9.96 13.13 -0.52
N VAL A 104 -9.80 13.68 -1.73
CA VAL A 104 -9.20 15.01 -1.93
C VAL A 104 -10.11 16.10 -1.37
N GLY A 105 -9.53 17.02 -0.59
CA GLY A 105 -10.27 18.16 -0.01
C GLY A 105 -11.03 17.85 1.27
N ARG A 106 -10.98 16.61 1.81
CA ARG A 106 -11.57 16.28 3.10
C ARG A 106 -10.87 16.96 4.25
N SER A 107 -11.63 17.24 5.30
CA SER A 107 -11.11 17.69 6.58
C SER A 107 -10.27 16.60 7.28
N ALA A 108 -9.44 17.03 8.24
CA ALA A 108 -8.66 16.09 9.04
C ALA A 108 -9.53 15.09 9.82
N ALA A 109 -10.73 15.50 10.23
CA ALA A 109 -11.68 14.61 10.91
C ALA A 109 -12.20 13.52 10.00
N GLU A 110 -12.69 13.89 8.81
CA GLU A 110 -13.18 12.95 7.80
C GLU A 110 -12.10 11.97 7.32
N LEU A 111 -10.83 12.43 7.19
CA LEU A 111 -9.71 11.56 6.87
C LEU A 111 -9.38 10.58 8.00
N ARG A 112 -9.54 10.99 9.27
CA ARG A 112 -9.39 10.06 10.40
C ARG A 112 -10.47 8.98 10.40
N GLU A 113 -11.72 9.34 10.11
CA GLU A 113 -12.83 8.38 9.97
C GLU A 113 -12.57 7.40 8.81
N LEU A 114 -12.18 7.90 7.64
CA LEU A 114 -11.82 7.06 6.50
C LEU A 114 -10.75 6.02 6.87
N ARG A 115 -9.68 6.46 7.53
CA ARG A 115 -8.60 5.56 7.95
C ARG A 115 -9.00 4.59 9.04
N ARG A 116 -9.84 5.02 10.00
CA ARG A 116 -10.33 4.16 11.08
C ARG A 116 -11.23 3.04 10.56
N ASP A 117 -12.11 3.37 9.62
CA ASP A 117 -13.23 2.51 9.25
C ASP A 117 -12.97 1.70 7.96
N HIS A 118 -12.15 2.22 7.04
CA HIS A 118 -11.99 1.64 5.70
C HIS A 118 -10.58 1.25 5.30
N MET A 119 -9.55 1.80 5.93
CA MET A 119 -8.17 1.61 5.47
C MET A 119 -7.20 1.38 6.61
N SER A 120 -6.42 0.31 6.50
CA SER A 120 -5.25 0.07 7.34
C SER A 120 -3.97 0.24 6.52
N MET A 121 -2.85 0.56 7.19
CA MET A 121 -1.57 0.73 6.53
C MET A 121 -0.44 0.06 7.30
N VAL A 122 0.40 -0.68 6.57
CA VAL A 122 1.72 -1.14 7.00
C VAL A 122 2.77 -0.20 6.42
N PHE A 123 3.56 0.42 7.29
CA PHE A 123 4.58 1.38 6.93
C PHE A 123 5.95 0.71 6.75
N GLN A 124 6.75 1.22 5.83
CA GLN A 124 8.13 0.76 5.58
C GLN A 124 9.02 0.80 6.84
N HIS A 125 8.83 1.81 7.70
CA HIS A 125 9.57 1.98 8.96
C HIS A 125 8.71 1.64 10.19
N PHE A 126 7.86 0.64 10.09
CA PHE A 126 7.03 0.01 11.13
C PHE A 126 6.02 0.93 11.81
N ALA A 127 6.37 2.18 12.13
CA ALA A 127 5.52 3.17 12.82
C ALA A 127 4.85 2.61 14.09
N LEU A 128 5.54 1.76 14.85
CA LEU A 128 5.05 1.23 16.11
C LEU A 128 5.12 2.30 17.21
N LEU A 129 4.17 2.22 18.13
CA LEU A 129 4.12 3.09 19.30
C LEU A 129 5.13 2.58 20.34
N PRO A 130 6.27 3.28 20.57
CA PRO A 130 7.40 2.73 21.32
C PRO A 130 7.12 2.55 22.81
N HIS A 131 6.15 3.27 23.34
CA HIS A 131 5.73 3.25 24.75
C HIS A 131 4.57 2.27 25.02
N ARG A 132 4.08 1.58 23.98
CA ARG A 132 3.03 0.56 24.09
C ARG A 132 3.60 -0.82 23.86
N SER A 133 3.04 -1.80 24.57
CA SER A 133 3.38 -3.20 24.37
C SER A 133 3.10 -3.66 22.92
N VAL A 134 3.67 -4.79 22.53
CA VAL A 134 3.38 -5.46 21.25
C VAL A 134 1.88 -5.73 21.13
N LEU A 135 1.24 -6.27 22.18
CA LEU A 135 -0.20 -6.52 22.22
C LEU A 135 -1.02 -5.24 22.00
N ASP A 136 -0.67 -4.16 22.70
CA ASP A 136 -1.38 -2.88 22.58
C ASP A 136 -1.14 -2.20 21.23
N ASN A 137 0.02 -2.40 20.60
CA ASN A 137 0.27 -1.97 19.24
C ASN A 137 -0.67 -2.68 18.26
N VAL A 138 -0.80 -4.00 18.35
CA VAL A 138 -1.69 -4.78 17.46
C VAL A 138 -3.16 -4.42 17.72
N ALA A 139 -3.56 -4.23 18.98
CA ALA A 139 -4.92 -3.86 19.35
C ALA A 139 -5.29 -2.40 19.03
N TYR A 140 -4.35 -1.55 18.64
CA TYR A 140 -4.55 -0.11 18.56
C TYR A 140 -5.66 0.32 17.59
N GLY A 141 -5.74 -0.29 16.41
CA GLY A 141 -6.82 0.01 15.46
C GLY A 141 -8.20 -0.31 16.02
N LEU A 142 -8.33 -1.43 16.71
CA LEU A 142 -9.57 -1.85 17.38
C LEU A 142 -9.93 -0.92 18.55
N GLU A 143 -8.93 -0.39 19.25
CA GLU A 143 -9.14 0.64 20.30
C GLU A 143 -9.77 1.91 19.71
N LEU A 144 -9.26 2.38 18.56
CA LEU A 144 -9.81 3.55 17.87
C LEU A 144 -11.22 3.33 17.33
N GLN A 145 -11.59 2.08 17.04
CA GLN A 145 -12.93 1.68 16.65
C GLN A 145 -13.89 1.50 17.83
N GLY A 146 -13.41 1.66 19.07
CA GLY A 146 -14.24 1.54 20.27
C GLY A 146 -14.49 0.10 20.73
N VAL A 147 -13.73 -0.88 20.24
CA VAL A 147 -13.84 -2.29 20.65
C VAL A 147 -13.39 -2.44 22.11
N SER A 148 -14.13 -3.25 22.90
CA SER A 148 -13.82 -3.46 24.31
C SER A 148 -12.40 -4.01 24.53
N THR A 149 -11.81 -3.71 25.70
CA THR A 149 -10.44 -4.13 26.02
C THR A 149 -10.26 -5.64 25.94
N ALA A 150 -11.20 -6.41 26.46
CA ALA A 150 -11.14 -7.87 26.43
C ALA A 150 -11.16 -8.41 25.01
N GLU A 151 -12.09 -7.94 24.17
CA GLU A 151 -12.24 -8.38 22.79
C GLU A 151 -11.05 -7.98 21.91
N ARG A 152 -10.59 -6.71 22.00
CA ARG A 152 -9.45 -6.25 21.18
C ARG A 152 -8.15 -6.96 21.53
N GLN A 153 -7.93 -7.28 22.82
CA GLN A 153 -6.76 -8.05 23.24
C GLN A 153 -6.83 -9.51 22.79
N GLU A 154 -7.99 -10.13 22.81
CA GLU A 154 -8.17 -11.49 22.30
C GLU A 154 -7.89 -11.55 20.80
N ARG A 155 -8.47 -10.66 20.01
CA ARG A 155 -8.19 -10.55 18.57
C ARG A 155 -6.71 -10.27 18.28
N ALA A 156 -6.09 -9.37 19.04
CA ALA A 156 -4.67 -9.05 18.89
C ALA A 156 -3.76 -10.25 19.19
N ARG A 157 -4.06 -11.07 20.21
CA ARG A 157 -3.32 -12.33 20.48
C ARG A 157 -3.43 -13.31 19.32
N GLY A 158 -4.62 -13.48 18.77
CA GLY A 158 -4.82 -14.34 17.61
C GLY A 158 -3.99 -13.91 16.39
N TRP A 159 -3.84 -12.62 16.15
CA TRP A 159 -2.98 -12.11 15.09
C TRP A 159 -1.50 -12.28 15.39
N LEU A 160 -1.07 -12.07 16.64
CA LEU A 160 0.32 -12.31 17.06
C LEU A 160 0.71 -13.78 16.88
N GLU A 161 -0.18 -14.70 17.18
CA GLU A 161 0.03 -16.12 16.94
C GLU A 161 0.20 -16.43 15.44
N ARG A 162 -0.69 -15.87 14.60
CA ARG A 162 -0.62 -16.04 13.13
C ARG A 162 0.68 -15.51 12.51
N VAL A 163 1.23 -14.42 13.02
CA VAL A 163 2.52 -13.89 12.53
C VAL A 163 3.74 -14.44 13.26
N GLY A 164 3.57 -15.49 14.08
CA GLY A 164 4.66 -16.20 14.77
C GLY A 164 5.30 -15.39 15.90
N LEU A 165 4.53 -14.55 16.60
CA LEU A 165 4.97 -13.72 17.72
C LEU A 165 4.26 -14.04 19.05
N ALA A 166 3.70 -15.25 19.19
CA ALA A 166 3.18 -15.72 20.47
C ALA A 166 4.28 -15.70 21.54
N GLY A 167 3.97 -15.20 22.72
CA GLY A 167 4.91 -15.01 23.82
C GLY A 167 5.58 -13.64 23.90
N TRP A 168 5.40 -12.77 22.89
CA TRP A 168 5.96 -11.42 22.85
C TRP A 168 4.97 -10.31 23.20
N GLU A 169 3.78 -10.67 23.69
CA GLU A 169 2.66 -9.75 23.92
C GLU A 169 3.01 -8.59 24.84
N ARG A 170 3.84 -8.84 25.86
CA ARG A 170 4.21 -7.84 26.89
C ARG A 170 5.47 -7.05 26.54
N SER A 171 6.21 -7.44 25.52
CA SER A 171 7.44 -6.77 25.10
C SER A 171 7.14 -5.39 24.50
N LEU A 172 8.13 -4.51 24.57
CA LEU A 172 8.10 -3.22 23.88
C LEU A 172 8.74 -3.34 22.48
N PRO A 173 8.37 -2.50 21.53
CA PRO A 173 8.94 -2.52 20.18
C PRO A 173 10.48 -2.52 20.15
N GLY A 174 11.12 -1.77 21.04
CA GLY A 174 12.59 -1.68 21.12
C GLY A 174 13.31 -2.98 21.54
N GLU A 175 12.56 -3.96 22.05
CA GLU A 175 13.08 -5.29 22.44
C GLU A 175 13.05 -6.29 21.28
N LEU A 176 12.45 -5.90 20.12
CA LEU A 176 12.23 -6.76 18.97
C LEU A 176 13.26 -6.47 17.87
N SER A 177 13.60 -7.50 17.08
CA SER A 177 14.33 -7.32 15.82
C SER A 177 13.49 -6.54 14.80
N GLY A 178 14.12 -6.00 13.75
CA GLY A 178 13.42 -5.29 12.68
C GLY A 178 12.34 -6.16 11.99
N GLY A 179 12.66 -7.42 11.72
CA GLY A 179 11.68 -8.37 11.15
C GLY A 179 10.51 -8.65 12.10
N MET A 180 10.75 -8.75 13.40
CA MET A 180 9.68 -8.89 14.38
C MET A 180 8.80 -7.64 14.46
N GLN A 181 9.41 -6.45 14.46
CA GLN A 181 8.66 -5.18 14.42
C GLN A 181 7.79 -5.08 13.17
N GLN A 182 8.29 -5.53 12.03
CA GLN A 182 7.53 -5.56 10.78
C GLN A 182 6.32 -6.49 10.88
N ARG A 183 6.47 -7.68 11.46
CA ARG A 183 5.36 -8.61 11.72
C ARG A 183 4.33 -8.03 12.68
N VAL A 184 4.74 -7.28 13.69
CA VAL A 184 3.82 -6.54 14.58
C VAL A 184 3.02 -5.50 13.78
N GLY A 185 3.65 -4.75 12.89
CA GLY A 185 3.00 -3.78 12.00
C GLY A 185 1.96 -4.42 11.09
N ILE A 186 2.27 -5.59 10.52
CA ILE A 186 1.35 -6.38 9.69
C ILE A 186 0.16 -6.88 10.54
N ALA A 187 0.43 -7.46 11.71
CA ALA A 187 -0.62 -7.92 12.63
C ALA A 187 -1.55 -6.77 13.06
N ARG A 188 -1.01 -5.59 13.35
CA ARG A 188 -1.79 -4.39 13.68
C ARG A 188 -2.73 -3.98 12.55
N ALA A 189 -2.23 -3.95 11.32
CA ALA A 189 -3.02 -3.57 10.16
C ALA A 189 -4.14 -4.57 9.87
N LEU A 190 -3.87 -5.87 10.00
CA LEU A 190 -4.84 -6.94 9.80
C LEU A 190 -5.88 -7.01 10.92
N ALA A 191 -5.46 -6.78 12.18
CA ALA A 191 -6.36 -6.81 13.34
C ALA A 191 -7.43 -5.71 13.28
N ALA A 192 -7.15 -4.57 12.65
CA ALA A 192 -8.12 -3.49 12.47
C ALA A 192 -9.32 -3.87 11.58
N ASP A 193 -9.21 -4.96 10.82
CA ASP A 193 -10.27 -5.55 9.99
C ASP A 193 -10.96 -4.57 9.02
N THR A 194 -10.18 -3.69 8.40
CA THR A 194 -10.66 -2.75 7.38
C THR A 194 -10.77 -3.41 6.00
N ASP A 195 -11.55 -2.82 5.09
CA ASP A 195 -11.77 -3.36 3.74
C ASP A 195 -10.52 -3.28 2.86
N ILE A 196 -9.71 -2.24 3.06
CA ILE A 196 -8.54 -1.93 2.25
C ILE A 196 -7.28 -1.93 3.11
N LEU A 197 -6.27 -2.66 2.65
CA LEU A 197 -4.96 -2.75 3.28
C LEU A 197 -3.91 -2.12 2.36
N LEU A 198 -3.23 -1.08 2.83
CA LEU A 198 -2.13 -0.42 2.15
C LEU A 198 -0.81 -0.93 2.74
N MET A 199 0.11 -1.42 1.91
CA MET A 199 1.38 -1.99 2.34
C MET A 199 2.55 -1.32 1.61
N ASP A 200 3.34 -0.55 2.34
CA ASP A 200 4.51 0.18 1.81
C ASP A 200 5.78 -0.60 2.13
N GLU A 201 6.28 -1.39 1.18
CA GLU A 201 7.45 -2.28 1.30
C GLU A 201 7.43 -3.14 2.57
N ALA A 202 6.27 -3.74 2.85
CA ALA A 202 5.95 -4.37 4.13
C ALA A 202 6.79 -5.61 4.48
N PHE A 203 7.51 -6.19 3.52
CA PHE A 203 8.33 -7.37 3.74
C PHE A 203 9.84 -7.11 3.59
N SER A 204 10.24 -5.85 3.40
CA SER A 204 11.63 -5.48 3.08
C SER A 204 12.64 -5.81 4.18
N ALA A 205 12.23 -5.77 5.46
CA ALA A 205 13.09 -6.08 6.61
C ALA A 205 13.06 -7.55 7.06
N LEU A 206 12.33 -8.42 6.33
CA LEU A 206 12.25 -9.85 6.63
C LEU A 206 13.38 -10.61 5.93
N ASP A 207 13.89 -11.63 6.59
CA ASP A 207 14.76 -12.62 5.94
C ASP A 207 13.99 -13.39 4.83
N PRO A 208 14.68 -13.97 3.84
CA PRO A 208 14.02 -14.57 2.68
C PRO A 208 13.00 -15.66 3.00
N LEU A 209 13.25 -16.48 4.03
CA LEU A 209 12.35 -17.57 4.41
C LEU A 209 11.05 -17.02 5.01
N ILE A 210 11.19 -16.16 6.03
CA ILE A 210 10.04 -15.53 6.68
C ILE A 210 9.26 -14.66 5.70
N ARG A 211 9.96 -13.94 4.81
CA ARG A 211 9.32 -13.16 3.75
C ARG A 211 8.41 -14.04 2.89
N ARG A 212 8.90 -15.20 2.45
CA ARG A 212 8.11 -16.13 1.65
C ARG A 212 6.88 -16.63 2.38
N GLU A 213 7.03 -17.03 3.64
CA GLU A 213 5.92 -17.47 4.48
C GLU A 213 4.87 -16.37 4.65
N MET A 214 5.30 -15.13 4.92
CA MET A 214 4.39 -13.99 5.09
C MET A 214 3.66 -13.62 3.78
N GLN A 215 4.33 -13.74 2.64
CA GLN A 215 3.70 -13.56 1.33
C GLN A 215 2.61 -14.61 1.06
N GLU A 216 2.89 -15.87 1.34
CA GLU A 216 1.93 -16.97 1.21
C GLU A 216 0.72 -16.77 2.13
N GLN A 217 0.97 -16.43 3.39
CA GLN A 217 -0.09 -16.11 4.36
C GLN A 217 -0.94 -14.91 3.91
N LEU A 218 -0.33 -13.85 3.37
CA LEU A 218 -1.05 -12.69 2.88
C LEU A 218 -2.01 -13.06 1.75
N VAL A 219 -1.57 -13.90 0.82
CA VAL A 219 -2.40 -14.39 -0.29
C VAL A 219 -3.55 -15.24 0.22
N GLU A 220 -3.31 -16.15 1.16
CA GLU A 220 -4.34 -16.99 1.76
C GLU A 220 -5.38 -16.15 2.50
N LEU A 221 -4.95 -15.21 3.34
CA LEU A 221 -5.83 -14.28 4.06
C LEU A 221 -6.66 -13.40 3.11
N GLN A 222 -6.03 -12.90 2.04
CA GLN A 222 -6.74 -12.10 1.05
C GLN A 222 -7.84 -12.91 0.37
N GLN A 223 -7.57 -14.17 0.04
CA GLN A 223 -8.58 -15.08 -0.56
C GLN A 223 -9.70 -15.43 0.41
N GLU A 224 -9.36 -15.69 1.67
CA GLU A 224 -10.31 -16.01 2.74
C GLU A 224 -11.23 -14.83 3.07
N LEU A 225 -10.65 -13.63 3.23
CA LEU A 225 -11.35 -12.46 3.73
C LEU A 225 -11.86 -11.51 2.62
N GLY A 226 -11.46 -11.71 1.36
CA GLY A 226 -11.84 -10.85 0.25
C GLY A 226 -11.32 -9.42 0.35
N LYS A 227 -10.21 -9.19 1.07
CA LYS A 227 -9.63 -7.85 1.27
C LYS A 227 -9.07 -7.28 -0.02
N THR A 228 -9.17 -5.98 -0.18
CA THR A 228 -8.48 -5.23 -1.23
C THR A 228 -7.12 -4.81 -0.72
N ILE A 229 -6.05 -5.10 -1.45
CA ILE A 229 -4.69 -4.80 -1.03
C ILE A 229 -4.00 -3.95 -2.10
N VAL A 230 -3.39 -2.83 -1.69
CA VAL A 230 -2.42 -2.08 -2.50
C VAL A 230 -1.04 -2.32 -1.90
N PHE A 231 -0.18 -2.94 -2.66
CA PHE A 231 1.14 -3.37 -2.22
C PHE A 231 2.25 -2.64 -2.99
N ILE A 232 3.15 -1.97 -2.27
CA ILE A 232 4.31 -1.30 -2.84
C ILE A 232 5.54 -2.20 -2.71
N THR A 233 6.26 -2.39 -3.81
CA THR A 233 7.54 -3.09 -3.80
C THR A 233 8.49 -2.55 -4.89
N HIS A 234 9.77 -2.83 -4.73
CA HIS A 234 10.78 -2.68 -5.79
C HIS A 234 11.28 -4.05 -6.29
N ASP A 235 10.77 -5.15 -5.75
CA ASP A 235 11.13 -6.52 -6.10
C ASP A 235 10.14 -7.08 -7.11
N LEU A 236 10.65 -7.45 -8.30
CA LEU A 236 9.85 -8.02 -9.38
C LEU A 236 9.21 -9.36 -8.98
N ASN A 237 9.96 -10.24 -8.32
CA ASN A 237 9.46 -11.56 -7.93
C ASN A 237 8.31 -11.43 -6.94
N GLU A 238 8.40 -10.49 -6.02
CA GLU A 238 7.33 -10.17 -5.07
C GLU A 238 6.09 -9.65 -5.80
N ALA A 239 6.25 -8.72 -6.74
CA ALA A 239 5.16 -8.20 -7.55
C ALA A 239 4.47 -9.29 -8.37
N MET A 240 5.24 -10.17 -9.01
CA MET A 240 4.71 -11.27 -9.82
C MET A 240 4.03 -12.34 -8.99
N PHE A 241 4.50 -12.57 -7.76
CA PHE A 241 3.92 -13.57 -6.86
C PHE A 241 2.59 -13.09 -6.24
N LEU A 242 2.55 -11.82 -5.81
CA LEU A 242 1.43 -11.27 -5.04
C LEU A 242 0.32 -10.70 -5.95
N GLY A 243 0.70 -9.98 -7.02
CA GLY A 243 -0.20 -9.12 -7.77
C GLY A 243 -1.20 -9.85 -8.67
N ASP A 244 -2.47 -9.49 -8.57
CA ASP A 244 -3.44 -9.77 -9.62
C ASP A 244 -3.22 -8.81 -10.80
N ARG A 245 -2.92 -7.55 -10.50
CA ARG A 245 -2.48 -6.54 -11.46
C ARG A 245 -1.31 -5.73 -10.88
N ILE A 246 -0.45 -5.26 -11.78
CA ILE A 246 0.76 -4.53 -11.46
C ILE A 246 0.74 -3.19 -12.20
N ALA A 247 0.98 -2.10 -11.48
CA ALA A 247 1.31 -0.79 -12.03
C ALA A 247 2.82 -0.58 -11.92
N VAL A 248 3.48 -0.33 -13.04
CA VAL A 248 4.90 0.03 -13.07
C VAL A 248 5.02 1.55 -13.01
N MET A 249 5.81 2.04 -12.07
CA MET A 249 5.99 3.48 -11.83
C MET A 249 7.42 3.92 -12.10
N ARG A 250 7.57 5.00 -12.88
CA ARG A 250 8.84 5.64 -13.19
C ARG A 250 8.70 7.16 -13.12
N ASP A 251 9.62 7.82 -12.45
CA ASP A 251 9.73 9.29 -12.40
C ASP A 251 8.41 10.00 -12.06
N GLY A 252 7.65 9.44 -11.12
CA GLY A 252 6.36 9.96 -10.67
C GLY A 252 5.17 9.58 -11.54
N ARG A 253 5.36 8.85 -12.64
CA ARG A 253 4.30 8.46 -13.58
C ARG A 253 4.04 6.97 -13.57
N ILE A 254 2.80 6.58 -13.76
CA ILE A 254 2.44 5.21 -14.10
C ILE A 254 2.75 5.00 -15.58
N VAL A 255 3.64 4.07 -15.89
CA VAL A 255 4.09 3.79 -17.26
C VAL A 255 3.41 2.58 -17.88
N GLN A 256 2.94 1.65 -17.06
CA GLN A 256 2.14 0.50 -17.50
C GLN A 256 1.27 -0.02 -16.35
N VAL A 257 0.09 -0.50 -16.66
CA VAL A 257 -0.77 -1.30 -15.76
C VAL A 257 -1.21 -2.54 -16.51
N GLY A 258 -1.05 -3.70 -15.90
CA GLY A 258 -1.45 -4.97 -16.51
C GLY A 258 -1.39 -6.14 -15.53
N THR A 259 -1.73 -7.32 -15.99
CA THR A 259 -1.50 -8.55 -15.23
C THR A 259 0.01 -8.85 -15.18
N PRO A 260 0.48 -9.74 -14.27
CA PRO A 260 1.87 -10.21 -14.29
C PRO A 260 2.31 -10.69 -15.67
N ASN A 261 1.44 -11.41 -16.38
CA ASN A 261 1.72 -11.89 -17.73
C ASN A 261 1.89 -10.74 -18.72
N ASP A 262 1.05 -9.71 -18.70
CA ASP A 262 1.15 -8.56 -19.61
C ASP A 262 2.48 -7.82 -19.39
N ILE A 263 2.90 -7.63 -18.13
CA ILE A 263 4.18 -6.98 -17.81
C ILE A 263 5.38 -7.78 -18.35
N LEU A 264 5.31 -9.12 -18.31
CA LEU A 264 6.38 -10.00 -18.79
C LEU A 264 6.44 -10.12 -20.31
N THR A 265 5.27 -10.23 -20.96
CA THR A 265 5.21 -10.58 -22.41
C THR A 265 5.02 -9.40 -23.33
N ASP A 266 4.45 -8.29 -22.83
CA ASP A 266 4.17 -7.08 -23.61
C ASP A 266 4.57 -5.81 -22.84
N PRO A 267 5.89 -5.63 -22.56
CA PRO A 267 6.37 -4.45 -21.85
C PRO A 267 6.13 -3.18 -22.68
N ALA A 268 5.51 -2.17 -22.10
CA ALA A 268 5.10 -0.93 -22.78
C ALA A 268 6.28 -0.08 -23.28
N ASN A 269 7.47 -0.26 -22.74
CA ASN A 269 8.69 0.45 -23.14
C ASN A 269 9.95 -0.28 -22.65
N ASP A 270 11.12 0.20 -23.10
CA ASP A 270 12.43 -0.37 -22.74
C ASP A 270 12.69 -0.38 -21.24
N TYR A 271 12.17 0.58 -20.48
CA TYR A 271 12.32 0.61 -19.03
C TYR A 271 11.62 -0.58 -18.37
N VAL A 272 10.39 -0.87 -18.80
CA VAL A 272 9.65 -2.05 -18.27
C VAL A 272 10.33 -3.33 -18.74
N ALA A 273 10.78 -3.38 -19.99
CA ALA A 273 11.51 -4.53 -20.54
C ALA A 273 12.80 -4.83 -19.76
N GLN A 274 13.59 -3.80 -19.43
CA GLN A 274 14.79 -3.96 -18.60
C GLN A 274 14.48 -4.43 -17.19
N PHE A 275 13.40 -3.89 -16.59
CA PHE A 275 12.98 -4.27 -15.23
C PHE A 275 12.58 -5.74 -15.13
N VAL A 276 12.15 -6.33 -16.23
CA VAL A 276 11.70 -7.74 -16.31
C VAL A 276 12.87 -8.69 -16.60
N GLN A 277 13.99 -8.19 -17.14
CA GLN A 277 15.17 -8.99 -17.51
C GLN A 277 16.18 -9.16 -16.37
N ASP A 278 16.13 -8.30 -15.35
CA ASP A 278 16.96 -8.37 -14.13
C ASP A 278 16.33 -9.30 -13.07
#